data_330a73d65a1e272fab5ec202960bdf19
#
_entry.id   330a73d65a1e272fab5ec202960bdf19
#
_cell.length_a   1.000
_cell.length_b   1.000
_cell.length_c   1.000
_cell.angle_alpha   90.00
_cell.angle_beta   90.00
_cell.angle_gamma   90.00
#
_symmetry.space_group_name_H-M   'P 1'
#
loop_
_entity.id
_entity.type
_entity.pdbx_description
1 polymer ?
#
loop_
_entity_poly.entity_id
_entity_poly.type
_entity_poly.pdbx_seq_one_letter_code
_entity_poly.pdbx_strand_id
1 'polypeptide(L)'
;RHQLRLGQLAWGAALVISVLNLVVSIQNLDGNPSGWDHAARTVYEAGERPPVQMVLADLTALDGLEPLRTEVQEKSLPIAPEMYAARQSAVLPDGEQAFLQTAYYRMLTAGLAQTLTAELTENRAGVLDSLPLDPIEAPALDGFWWAEEADGIGSPEQFAVLRQGKQVLTLWYTGSADLRTETAYLTSLLEK
;
A
#
# COMPACT_ATOMS: atom_id res chain seq x y z
N ARG A 1 -0.30 43.82 10.13
CA ARG A 1 0.35 42.75 10.92
C ARG A 1 -0.65 41.68 11.42
N HIS A 2 -1.92 42.01 11.72
CA HIS A 2 -2.93 41.04 12.16
C HIS A 2 -3.41 40.08 11.03
N GLN A 3 -3.53 40.55 9.81
CA GLN A 3 -3.96 39.76 8.67
C GLN A 3 -2.96 38.67 8.26
N LEU A 4 -1.65 38.92 8.40
CA LEU A 4 -0.60 37.94 8.16
C LEU A 4 -0.64 36.77 9.16
N ARG A 5 -0.98 37.04 10.43
CA ARG A 5 -1.11 36.00 11.45
C ARG A 5 -2.35 35.12 11.27
N LEU A 6 -3.47 35.68 10.81
CA LEU A 6 -4.69 34.93 10.48
C LEU A 6 -4.47 34.02 9.26
N GLY A 7 -3.74 34.48 8.26
CA GLY A 7 -3.37 33.66 7.10
C GLY A 7 -2.49 32.47 7.51
N GLN A 8 -1.48 32.69 8.34
CA GLN A 8 -0.60 31.62 8.82
C GLN A 8 -1.32 30.60 9.69
N LEU A 9 -2.28 31.03 10.53
CA LEU A 9 -3.12 30.12 11.34
C LEU A 9 -4.08 29.30 10.46
N ALA A 10 -4.66 29.93 9.42
CA ALA A 10 -5.53 29.21 8.48
C ALA A 10 -4.76 28.16 7.66
N TRP A 11 -3.53 28.47 7.22
CA TRP A 11 -2.66 27.52 6.54
C TRP A 11 -2.23 26.37 7.47
N GLY A 12 -1.88 26.66 8.71
CA GLY A 12 -1.55 25.65 9.71
C GLY A 12 -2.74 24.71 10.00
N ALA A 13 -3.94 25.27 10.16
CA ALA A 13 -5.15 24.46 10.38
C ALA A 13 -5.51 23.60 9.15
N ALA A 14 -5.39 24.16 7.93
CA ALA A 14 -5.62 23.40 6.71
C ALA A 14 -4.63 22.23 6.54
N LEU A 15 -3.36 22.43 6.90
CA LEU A 15 -2.33 21.41 6.85
C LEU A 15 -2.60 20.29 7.87
N VAL A 16 -2.99 20.65 9.10
CA VAL A 16 -3.35 19.67 10.14
C VAL A 16 -4.58 18.86 9.73
N ILE A 17 -5.64 19.51 9.20
CA ILE A 17 -6.83 18.81 8.72
C ILE A 17 -6.50 17.90 7.54
N SER A 18 -5.62 18.32 6.63
CA SER A 18 -5.19 17.52 5.49
C SER A 18 -4.39 16.28 5.93
N VAL A 19 -3.50 16.43 6.93
CA VAL A 19 -2.74 15.32 7.52
C VAL A 19 -3.68 14.36 8.25
N LEU A 20 -4.63 14.87 9.04
CA LEU A 20 -5.64 14.04 9.72
C LEU A 20 -6.52 13.29 8.72
N ASN A 21 -6.96 13.94 7.64
CA ASN A 21 -7.72 13.27 6.58
C ASN A 21 -6.87 12.22 5.85
N LEU A 22 -5.57 12.44 5.69
CA LEU A 22 -4.66 11.45 5.13
C LEU A 22 -4.54 10.24 6.05
N VAL A 23 -4.29 10.44 7.34
CA VAL A 23 -4.19 9.35 8.33
C VAL A 23 -5.47 8.53 8.37
N VAL A 24 -6.65 9.18 8.41
CA VAL A 24 -7.95 8.50 8.37
C VAL A 24 -8.16 7.77 7.04
N SER A 25 -7.74 8.35 5.92
CA SER A 25 -7.85 7.70 4.61
C SER A 25 -6.90 6.51 4.49
N ILE A 26 -5.72 6.58 5.07
CA ILE A 26 -4.75 5.49 5.13
C ILE A 26 -5.28 4.34 6.02
N GLN A 27 -5.76 4.65 7.21
CA GLN A 27 -6.38 3.65 8.09
C GLN A 27 -7.54 2.92 7.40
N ASN A 28 -8.24 3.59 6.49
CA ASN A 28 -9.31 2.99 5.69
C ASN A 28 -8.81 2.21 4.47
N LEU A 29 -7.56 2.39 4.04
CA LEU A 29 -6.96 1.65 2.92
C LEU A 29 -6.09 0.48 3.38
N ASP A 30 -5.48 0.59 4.57
CA ASP A 30 -4.48 -0.35 5.09
C ASP A 30 -5.06 -1.65 5.63
N GLY A 31 -5.71 -2.39 4.78
CA GLY A 31 -6.01 -3.78 5.07
C GLY A 31 -7.20 -4.04 5.97
N ASN A 32 -7.86 -3.01 6.51
CA ASN A 32 -9.16 -3.23 7.13
C ASN A 32 -10.22 -3.37 6.03
N PRO A 33 -10.75 -4.57 5.77
CA PRO A 33 -11.78 -4.78 4.74
C PRO A 33 -13.01 -3.89 4.92
N SER A 34 -13.26 -3.41 6.12
CA SER A 34 -14.36 -2.47 6.43
C SER A 34 -14.10 -1.04 5.95
N GLY A 35 -12.84 -0.68 5.67
CA GLY A 35 -12.47 0.67 5.21
C GLY A 35 -12.53 0.87 3.70
N TRP A 36 -12.69 -0.20 2.94
CA TRP A 36 -12.89 -0.07 1.51
C TRP A 36 -14.31 0.38 1.22
N ASP A 37 -14.46 1.49 0.52
CA ASP A 37 -15.75 1.92 0.00
C ASP A 37 -16.21 0.95 -1.11
N HIS A 38 -17.07 0.02 -0.76
CA HIS A 38 -17.57 -1.00 -1.69
C HIS A 38 -18.25 -0.39 -2.93
N ALA A 39 -18.79 0.82 -2.81
CA ALA A 39 -19.47 1.50 -3.91
C ALA A 39 -18.51 2.06 -4.97
N ALA A 40 -17.25 2.28 -4.62
CA ALA A 40 -16.24 2.89 -5.51
C ALA A 40 -15.27 1.86 -6.13
N ARG A 41 -15.49 0.56 -5.92
CA ARG A 41 -14.62 -0.49 -6.46
C ARG A 41 -15.07 -0.91 -7.86
N THR A 42 -14.09 -1.13 -8.72
CA THR A 42 -14.30 -1.86 -9.98
C THR A 42 -13.76 -3.28 -9.81
N VAL A 43 -14.57 -4.25 -10.17
CA VAL A 43 -14.25 -5.68 -10.06
C VAL A 43 -13.99 -6.23 -11.45
N TYR A 44 -12.90 -6.98 -11.58
CA TYR A 44 -12.50 -7.72 -12.78
C TYR A 44 -12.46 -9.21 -12.43
N GLU A 45 -13.19 -10.00 -13.17
CA GLU A 45 -13.23 -11.46 -13.02
C GLU A 45 -12.06 -12.13 -13.79
N ALA A 46 -11.90 -13.43 -13.59
CA ALA A 46 -10.84 -14.21 -14.24
C ALA A 46 -10.80 -13.99 -15.76
N GLY A 47 -9.61 -13.65 -16.28
CA GLY A 47 -9.38 -13.35 -17.70
C GLY A 47 -9.65 -11.90 -18.12
N GLU A 48 -10.25 -11.08 -17.26
CA GLU A 48 -10.36 -9.64 -17.47
C GLU A 48 -9.09 -8.94 -16.98
N ARG A 49 -8.69 -7.87 -17.67
CA ARG A 49 -7.47 -7.12 -17.31
C ARG A 49 -7.83 -5.71 -16.83
N PRO A 50 -7.55 -5.40 -15.57
CA PRO A 50 -7.64 -4.03 -15.08
C PRO A 50 -6.58 -3.14 -15.73
N PRO A 51 -6.75 -1.81 -15.72
CA PRO A 51 -5.73 -0.87 -16.16
C PRO A 51 -4.42 -1.07 -15.40
N VAL A 52 -3.30 -1.19 -16.11
CA VAL A 52 -1.96 -1.51 -15.55
C VAL A 52 -1.52 -0.51 -14.46
N GLN A 53 -1.92 0.76 -14.58
CA GLN A 53 -1.60 1.77 -13.58
C GLN A 53 -2.29 1.55 -12.23
N MET A 54 -3.38 0.76 -12.19
CA MET A 54 -4.14 0.49 -10.96
C MET A 54 -3.67 -0.78 -10.25
N VAL A 55 -3.01 -1.70 -10.97
CA VAL A 55 -2.45 -2.94 -10.44
C VAL A 55 -0.93 -2.86 -10.57
N LEU A 56 -0.27 -2.33 -9.55
CA LEU A 56 1.18 -2.22 -9.58
C LEU A 56 1.85 -3.57 -9.37
N ALA A 57 1.50 -4.29 -8.32
CA ALA A 57 1.98 -5.65 -8.10
C ALA A 57 0.91 -6.68 -8.49
N ASP A 58 1.34 -7.84 -8.97
CA ASP A 58 0.49 -8.88 -9.55
C ASP A 58 0.87 -10.25 -9.00
N LEU A 59 -0.14 -11.06 -8.61
CA LEU A 59 0.04 -12.46 -8.21
C LEU A 59 0.68 -13.30 -9.32
N THR A 60 0.43 -12.97 -10.60
CA THR A 60 1.09 -13.65 -11.71
C THR A 60 2.60 -13.46 -11.68
N ALA A 61 3.07 -12.28 -11.31
CA ALA A 61 4.51 -12.00 -11.23
C ALA A 61 5.17 -12.61 -9.99
N LEU A 62 4.44 -12.71 -8.86
CA LEU A 62 4.95 -13.25 -7.61
C LEU A 62 4.88 -14.78 -7.56
N ASP A 63 3.74 -15.35 -7.88
CA ASP A 63 3.47 -16.79 -7.72
C ASP A 63 3.24 -17.54 -9.04
N GLY A 64 3.21 -16.84 -10.18
CA GLY A 64 2.80 -17.43 -11.45
C GLY A 64 1.32 -17.76 -11.52
N LEU A 65 0.49 -17.19 -10.66
CA LEU A 65 -0.93 -17.49 -10.54
C LEU A 65 -1.79 -16.44 -11.25
N GLU A 66 -2.68 -16.87 -12.14
CA GLU A 66 -3.71 -16.00 -12.71
C GLU A 66 -4.73 -15.63 -11.61
N PRO A 67 -4.97 -14.34 -11.34
CA PRO A 67 -5.98 -13.92 -10.38
C PRO A 67 -7.38 -14.38 -10.82
N LEU A 68 -8.12 -14.97 -9.89
CA LEU A 68 -9.55 -15.30 -10.09
C LEU A 68 -10.42 -14.06 -10.04
N ARG A 69 -9.97 -13.07 -9.25
CA ARG A 69 -10.67 -11.79 -9.05
C ARG A 69 -9.68 -10.70 -8.74
N THR A 70 -9.86 -9.56 -9.37
CA THR A 70 -9.11 -8.34 -9.08
C THR A 70 -10.09 -7.20 -8.79
N GLU A 71 -9.97 -6.59 -7.62
CA GLU A 71 -10.72 -5.39 -7.25
C GLU A 71 -9.77 -4.19 -7.28
N VAL A 72 -10.17 -3.09 -7.88
CA VAL A 72 -9.37 -1.86 -7.94
C VAL A 72 -10.17 -0.66 -7.48
N GLN A 73 -9.48 0.28 -6.86
CA GLN A 73 -10.03 1.55 -6.42
C GLN A 73 -9.02 2.67 -6.71
N GLU A 74 -9.52 3.78 -7.23
CA GLU A 74 -8.75 5.01 -7.43
C GLU A 74 -9.26 6.09 -6.49
N LYS A 75 -8.35 6.84 -5.88
CA LYS A 75 -8.65 8.03 -5.07
C LYS A 75 -7.66 9.15 -5.39
N SER A 76 -8.05 10.36 -5.10
CA SER A 76 -7.19 11.54 -5.20
C SER A 76 -7.42 12.44 -3.99
N LEU A 77 -6.34 12.85 -3.36
CA LEU A 77 -6.34 13.83 -2.27
C LEU A 77 -5.39 14.97 -2.60
N PRO A 78 -5.59 16.18 -2.06
CA PRO A 78 -4.71 17.33 -2.34
C PRO A 78 -3.23 17.08 -2.06
N ILE A 79 -2.91 16.20 -1.08
CA ILE A 79 -1.55 15.84 -0.68
C ILE A 79 -1.06 14.53 -1.31
N ALA A 80 -1.95 13.73 -1.86
CA ALA A 80 -1.69 12.50 -2.60
C ALA A 80 -2.57 12.47 -3.87
N PRO A 81 -2.17 13.17 -4.94
CA PRO A 81 -3.00 13.33 -6.13
C PRO A 81 -3.27 12.02 -6.89
N GLU A 82 -2.42 11.03 -6.72
CA GLU A 82 -2.61 9.70 -7.29
C GLU A 82 -2.57 8.66 -6.18
N MET A 83 -3.65 7.94 -6.01
CA MET A 83 -3.77 6.83 -5.06
C MET A 83 -4.52 5.70 -5.75
N TYR A 84 -3.91 4.51 -5.74
CA TYR A 84 -4.51 3.30 -6.28
C TYR A 84 -4.46 2.21 -5.22
N ALA A 85 -5.56 1.49 -5.07
CA ALA A 85 -5.58 0.28 -4.27
C ALA A 85 -6.08 -0.88 -5.14
N ALA A 86 -5.42 -2.02 -5.03
CA ALA A 86 -5.81 -3.24 -5.73
C ALA A 86 -5.81 -4.41 -4.76
N ARG A 87 -6.76 -5.33 -4.95
CA ARG A 87 -6.86 -6.60 -4.24
C ARG A 87 -7.01 -7.70 -5.24
N GLN A 88 -6.14 -8.70 -5.16
CA GLN A 88 -6.16 -9.89 -5.99
C GLN A 88 -6.32 -11.13 -5.12
N SER A 89 -7.02 -12.13 -5.64
CA SER A 89 -7.13 -13.45 -5.01
C SER A 89 -6.97 -14.54 -6.06
N ALA A 90 -6.27 -15.61 -5.68
CA ALA A 90 -6.06 -16.82 -6.48
C ALA A 90 -6.07 -18.05 -5.58
N VAL A 91 -5.96 -19.22 -6.16
CA VAL A 91 -5.83 -20.50 -5.41
C VAL A 91 -4.47 -21.10 -5.74
N LEU A 92 -3.71 -21.42 -4.71
CA LEU A 92 -2.43 -22.12 -4.79
C LEU A 92 -2.66 -23.59 -5.22
N PRO A 93 -1.62 -24.27 -5.76
CA PRO A 93 -1.73 -25.68 -6.18
C PRO A 93 -2.13 -26.66 -5.08
N ASP A 94 -1.87 -26.32 -3.82
CA ASP A 94 -2.25 -27.10 -2.62
C ASP A 94 -3.70 -26.84 -2.16
N GLY A 95 -4.40 -25.90 -2.80
CA GLY A 95 -5.77 -25.51 -2.48
C GLY A 95 -5.89 -24.35 -1.48
N GLU A 96 -4.79 -23.82 -0.96
CA GLU A 96 -4.79 -22.61 -0.14
C GLU A 96 -5.10 -21.37 -0.98
N GLN A 97 -5.54 -20.29 -0.32
CA GLN A 97 -5.80 -19.03 -0.99
C GLN A 97 -4.55 -18.16 -1.00
N ALA A 98 -4.13 -17.76 -2.20
CA ALA A 98 -3.19 -16.65 -2.37
C ALA A 98 -3.95 -15.33 -2.39
N PHE A 99 -3.37 -14.33 -1.75
CA PHE A 99 -3.96 -13.01 -1.63
C PHE A 99 -2.88 -11.93 -1.76
N LEU A 100 -3.17 -10.89 -2.52
CA LEU A 100 -2.32 -9.72 -2.65
C LEU A 100 -3.16 -8.46 -2.59
N GLN A 101 -2.90 -7.61 -1.61
CA GLN A 101 -3.46 -6.28 -1.55
C GLN A 101 -2.34 -5.25 -1.66
N THR A 102 -2.51 -4.28 -2.53
CA THR A 102 -1.57 -3.19 -2.73
C THR A 102 -2.25 -1.85 -2.50
N ALA A 103 -1.52 -0.90 -1.92
CA ALA A 103 -1.93 0.49 -1.90
C ALA A 103 -0.74 1.37 -2.33
N TYR A 104 -0.95 2.13 -3.39
CA TYR A 104 0.04 3.04 -3.94
C TYR A 104 -0.35 4.48 -3.69
N TYR A 105 0.62 5.28 -3.32
CA TYR A 105 0.48 6.71 -3.06
C TYR A 105 1.56 7.48 -3.78
N ARG A 106 1.17 8.41 -4.64
CA ARG A 106 2.08 9.45 -5.14
C ARG A 106 1.85 10.71 -4.35
N MET A 107 2.76 11.02 -3.45
CA MET A 107 2.67 12.17 -2.57
C MET A 107 3.08 13.45 -3.28
N LEU A 108 2.55 14.58 -2.83
CA LEU A 108 2.90 15.89 -3.40
C LEU A 108 4.40 16.22 -3.23
N THR A 109 5.00 15.80 -2.12
CA THR A 109 6.42 16.00 -1.81
C THR A 109 7.07 14.74 -1.23
N ALA A 110 8.40 14.61 -1.36
CA ALA A 110 9.15 13.53 -0.73
C ALA A 110 9.07 13.57 0.81
N GLY A 111 8.97 14.75 1.42
CA GLY A 111 8.78 14.89 2.86
C GLY A 111 7.44 14.30 3.33
N LEU A 112 6.36 14.49 2.57
CA LEU A 112 5.07 13.85 2.86
C LEU A 112 5.15 12.33 2.68
N ALA A 113 5.87 11.83 1.67
CA ALA A 113 6.10 10.40 1.51
C ALA A 113 6.87 9.81 2.69
N GLN A 114 7.88 10.53 3.21
CA GLN A 114 8.62 10.12 4.40
C GLN A 114 7.73 10.09 5.64
N THR A 115 6.88 11.10 5.85
CA THR A 115 5.92 11.13 6.97
C THR A 115 4.93 9.98 6.88
N LEU A 116 4.37 9.73 5.68
CA LEU A 116 3.47 8.60 5.47
C LEU A 116 4.17 7.27 5.78
N THR A 117 5.42 7.10 5.30
CA THR A 117 6.17 5.88 5.58
C THR A 117 6.41 5.68 7.08
N ALA A 118 6.77 6.74 7.82
CA ALA A 118 6.94 6.67 9.27
C ALA A 118 5.64 6.23 9.97
N GLU A 119 4.49 6.81 9.59
CA GLU A 119 3.19 6.38 10.12
C GLU A 119 2.90 4.89 9.83
N LEU A 120 3.19 4.43 8.61
CA LEU A 120 2.97 3.04 8.21
C LEU A 120 3.91 2.06 8.91
N THR A 121 5.12 2.48 9.28
CA THR A 121 6.13 1.61 9.89
C THR A 121 6.13 1.67 11.43
N GLU A 122 5.75 2.81 12.02
CA GLU A 122 5.84 3.06 13.46
C GLU A 122 4.49 2.99 14.18
N ASN A 123 3.42 3.48 13.54
CA ASN A 123 2.10 3.70 14.17
C ASN A 123 1.01 2.78 13.62
N ARG A 124 1.31 1.52 13.41
CA ARG A 124 0.39 0.55 12.85
C ARG A 124 -0.79 0.24 13.75
N ALA A 125 -1.78 1.10 13.80
CA ALA A 125 -3.05 0.75 14.37
C ALA A 125 -3.84 -0.12 13.38
N GLY A 126 -3.86 -1.42 13.56
CA GLY A 126 -4.91 -2.29 13.03
C GLY A 126 -4.59 -3.22 11.87
N VAL A 127 -3.33 -3.41 11.43
CA VAL A 127 -3.04 -4.34 10.33
C VAL A 127 -2.25 -5.57 10.79
N LEU A 128 -1.25 -5.38 11.60
CA LEU A 128 -0.50 -6.44 12.28
C LEU A 128 -0.06 -5.84 13.62
N ASP A 129 -0.95 -5.78 14.58
CA ASP A 129 -0.83 -4.99 15.83
C ASP A 129 0.41 -5.26 16.69
N SER A 130 1.29 -6.19 16.31
CA SER A 130 2.38 -6.64 17.17
C SER A 130 3.74 -6.83 16.49
N LEU A 131 3.85 -6.81 15.17
CA LEU A 131 5.12 -7.13 14.52
C LEU A 131 5.87 -5.85 14.09
N PRO A 132 7.12 -5.64 14.57
CA PRO A 132 7.97 -4.59 14.04
C PRO A 132 8.28 -4.87 12.56
N LEU A 133 8.32 -3.82 11.73
CA LEU A 133 8.83 -3.94 10.37
C LEU A 133 10.36 -3.84 10.40
N ASP A 134 11.01 -4.86 9.87
CA ASP A 134 12.46 -4.87 9.71
C ASP A 134 12.86 -4.11 8.44
N PRO A 135 13.87 -3.22 8.52
CA PRO A 135 14.41 -2.58 7.34
C PRO A 135 15.18 -3.59 6.48
N ILE A 136 14.89 -3.59 5.17
CA ILE A 136 15.54 -4.43 4.18
C ILE A 136 16.47 -3.57 3.30
N GLU A 137 17.68 -4.04 3.05
CA GLU A 137 18.59 -3.38 2.12
C GLU A 137 18.09 -3.52 0.67
N ALA A 138 17.74 -2.38 0.06
CA ALA A 138 17.37 -2.28 -1.34
C ALA A 138 17.97 -0.97 -1.91
N PRO A 139 19.19 -1.01 -2.47
CA PRO A 139 19.94 0.21 -2.84
C PRO A 139 19.23 1.14 -3.83
N ALA A 140 18.29 0.63 -4.61
CA ALA A 140 17.51 1.41 -5.56
C ALA A 140 16.28 2.07 -4.95
N LEU A 141 15.95 1.80 -3.68
CA LEU A 141 14.84 2.40 -2.95
C LEU A 141 15.34 3.33 -1.85
N ASP A 142 14.58 4.39 -1.56
CA ASP A 142 14.85 5.24 -0.40
C ASP A 142 14.50 4.55 0.93
N GLY A 143 13.77 3.45 0.86
CA GLY A 143 13.48 2.57 1.99
C GLY A 143 12.61 1.39 1.61
N PHE A 144 12.86 0.27 2.25
CA PHE A 144 12.07 -0.94 2.19
C PHE A 144 11.98 -1.53 3.60
N TRP A 145 10.76 -1.78 4.07
CA TRP A 145 10.46 -2.40 5.36
C TRP A 145 9.56 -3.60 5.15
N TRP A 146 9.77 -4.63 5.94
CA TRP A 146 9.06 -5.90 5.80
C TRP A 146 8.77 -6.54 7.15
N ALA A 147 7.67 -7.25 7.25
CA ALA A 147 7.31 -8.12 8.36
C ALA A 147 6.59 -9.37 7.84
N GLU A 148 6.70 -10.45 8.61
CA GLU A 148 6.01 -11.70 8.36
C GLU A 148 5.32 -12.17 9.64
N GLU A 149 4.07 -12.58 9.53
CA GLU A 149 3.32 -13.25 10.58
C GLU A 149 3.02 -14.69 10.15
N ALA A 150 3.56 -15.65 10.91
CA ALA A 150 3.26 -17.05 10.72
C ALA A 150 2.35 -17.51 11.86
N ASP A 151 1.08 -17.77 11.54
CA ASP A 151 0.14 -18.36 12.50
C ASP A 151 0.30 -19.88 12.66
N GLY A 152 1.24 -20.46 11.91
CA GLY A 152 1.56 -21.89 11.93
C GLY A 152 0.60 -22.76 11.14
N ILE A 153 -0.38 -22.19 10.46
CA ILE A 153 -1.36 -22.87 9.60
C ILE A 153 -1.45 -22.10 8.28
N GLY A 154 -0.91 -22.68 7.21
CA GLY A 154 -0.95 -22.07 5.86
C GLY A 154 0.28 -21.24 5.51
N SER A 155 0.18 -20.52 4.41
CA SER A 155 1.23 -19.61 3.96
C SER A 155 1.31 -18.39 4.87
N PRO A 156 2.53 -17.91 5.25
CA PRO A 156 2.67 -16.76 6.13
C PRO A 156 2.11 -15.49 5.48
N GLU A 157 1.52 -14.64 6.31
CA GLU A 157 1.15 -13.29 5.89
C GLU A 157 2.38 -12.40 5.90
N GLN A 158 2.65 -11.73 4.79
CA GLN A 158 3.76 -10.80 4.65
C GLN A 158 3.23 -9.38 4.41
N PHE A 159 3.86 -8.43 5.06
CA PHE A 159 3.57 -7.02 4.86
C PHE A 159 4.85 -6.27 4.48
N ALA A 160 4.77 -5.44 3.45
CA ALA A 160 5.89 -4.65 2.97
C ALA A 160 5.50 -3.18 2.76
N VAL A 161 6.42 -2.28 3.06
CA VAL A 161 6.34 -0.85 2.76
C VAL A 161 7.57 -0.45 1.97
N LEU A 162 7.37 0.13 0.78
CA LEU A 162 8.44 0.61 -0.09
C LEU A 162 8.27 2.10 -0.32
N ARG A 163 9.41 2.80 -0.37
CA ARG A 163 9.43 4.24 -0.70
C ARG A 163 10.51 4.53 -1.75
N GLN A 164 10.13 5.37 -2.73
CA GLN A 164 11.04 5.94 -3.72
C GLN A 164 10.61 7.37 -4.05
N GLY A 165 11.40 8.38 -3.67
CA GLY A 165 11.09 9.78 -3.89
C GLY A 165 9.76 10.20 -3.26
N LYS A 166 8.77 10.47 -4.10
CA LYS A 166 7.41 10.85 -3.71
C LYS A 166 6.43 9.67 -3.64
N GLN A 167 6.88 8.49 -3.99
CA GLN A 167 6.05 7.30 -4.13
C GLN A 167 6.17 6.43 -2.87
N VAL A 168 5.04 5.91 -2.41
CA VAL A 168 4.95 4.91 -1.34
C VAL A 168 4.05 3.79 -1.83
N LEU A 169 4.49 2.56 -1.65
CA LEU A 169 3.73 1.35 -1.98
C LEU A 169 3.68 0.46 -0.76
N THR A 170 2.49 0.00 -0.40
CA THR A 170 2.30 -1.06 0.59
C THR A 170 1.83 -2.33 -0.09
N LEU A 171 2.30 -3.47 0.41
CA LEU A 171 1.84 -4.79 -0.01
C LEU A 171 1.44 -5.59 1.23
N TRP A 172 0.29 -6.21 1.17
CA TRP A 172 -0.12 -7.26 2.09
C TRP A 172 -0.32 -8.52 1.25
N TYR A 173 0.43 -9.56 1.56
CA TYR A 173 0.55 -10.71 0.70
C TYR A 173 0.54 -12.01 1.50
N THR A 174 -0.22 -12.98 0.99
CA THR A 174 -0.20 -14.37 1.41
C THR A 174 -0.02 -15.23 0.16
N GLY A 175 1.06 -15.98 0.08
CA GLY A 175 1.41 -16.79 -1.08
C GLY A 175 2.73 -17.51 -0.89
N SER A 176 3.33 -18.00 -1.98
CA SER A 176 4.55 -18.81 -1.92
C SER A 176 5.86 -18.01 -2.05
N ALA A 177 5.80 -16.78 -2.56
CA ALA A 177 6.98 -15.93 -2.70
C ALA A 177 7.44 -15.34 -1.36
N ASP A 178 8.74 -15.08 -1.21
CA ASP A 178 9.30 -14.29 -0.11
C ASP A 178 9.60 -12.87 -0.60
N LEU A 179 8.78 -11.91 -0.18
CA LEU A 179 8.89 -10.52 -0.61
C LEU A 179 10.26 -9.89 -0.32
N ARG A 180 11.00 -10.40 0.69
CA ARG A 180 12.37 -9.94 1.00
C ARG A 180 13.33 -10.21 -0.15
N THR A 181 13.13 -11.29 -0.88
CA THR A 181 13.99 -11.70 -1.99
C THR A 181 13.58 -11.12 -3.33
N GLU A 182 12.34 -10.63 -3.43
CA GLU A 182 11.77 -10.06 -4.65
C GLU A 182 12.13 -8.57 -4.86
N THR A 183 13.27 -8.11 -4.29
CA THR A 183 13.68 -6.70 -4.31
C THR A 183 13.78 -6.10 -5.71
N ALA A 184 14.26 -6.85 -6.70
CA ALA A 184 14.36 -6.39 -8.09
C ALA A 184 12.99 -6.12 -8.71
N TYR A 185 12.04 -7.05 -8.50
CA TYR A 185 10.67 -6.89 -8.96
C TYR A 185 10.00 -5.70 -8.24
N LEU A 186 10.06 -5.66 -6.92
CA LEU A 186 9.43 -4.63 -6.10
C LEU A 186 9.98 -3.23 -6.44
N THR A 187 11.28 -3.10 -6.66
CA THR A 187 11.91 -1.84 -7.10
C THR A 187 11.33 -1.37 -8.43
N SER A 188 11.19 -2.29 -9.40
CA SER A 188 10.66 -1.96 -10.73
C SER A 188 9.24 -1.39 -10.71
N LEU A 189 8.48 -1.63 -9.66
CA LEU A 189 7.11 -1.11 -9.51
C LEU A 189 7.10 0.41 -9.27
N LEU A 190 8.16 0.96 -8.68
CA LEU A 190 8.29 2.38 -8.36
C LEU A 190 9.19 3.17 -9.34
N GLU A 191 9.78 2.50 -10.34
CA GLU A 191 10.61 3.14 -11.35
C GLU A 191 9.83 3.75 -12.54
N LYS A 192 8.49 3.71 -12.50
CA LYS A 192 7.58 4.14 -13.59
C LYS A 192 7.16 5.59 -13.52
#